data_30b0fb3f9b274abe85253a54f1febb11
#
_entry.id   30b0fb3f9b274abe85253a54f1febb11
#
_cell.length_a   1.000
_cell.length_b   1.000
_cell.length_c   1.000
_cell.angle_alpha   90.00
_cell.angle_beta   90.00
_cell.angle_gamma   90.00
#
_symmetry.space_group_name_H-M   'P 1'
#
loop_
_entity.id
_entity.type
_entity.pdbx_description
1 polymer ?
#
loop_
_entity_poly.entity_id
_entity_poly.type
_entity_poly.pdbx_seq_one_letter_code
_entity_poly.pdbx_strand_id
1 'polypeptide(L)'
;MWTLSQVQAEYRRLDRLLGIDTGRVAVSFSKRMTRQYGVCTFVKNKPQEIRLADFLRQEDQVFWDTARHEYAHAAVALLTGKRHGHDEAWKAVCRKIGCPPERLAPNCNAAVENRKRIEAVRGVYVVTCLGCGTQSRYLR
;
A
#
# COMPACT_ATOMS: atom_id res chain seq x y z
N MET A 1 -10.98 -9.42 -10.88
CA MET A 1 -10.64 -8.90 -9.55
C MET A 1 -9.37 -9.57 -9.03
N TRP A 2 -8.43 -8.80 -8.57
CA TRP A 2 -7.15 -9.33 -8.11
C TRP A 2 -7.31 -10.11 -6.81
N THR A 3 -6.49 -11.13 -6.63
CA THR A 3 -6.57 -12.03 -5.47
C THR A 3 -5.33 -11.94 -4.62
N LEU A 4 -5.42 -12.43 -3.37
CA LEU A 4 -4.25 -12.49 -2.49
C LEU A 4 -3.15 -13.36 -3.07
N SER A 5 -3.50 -14.47 -3.71
CA SER A 5 -2.50 -15.35 -4.33
C SER A 5 -1.69 -14.61 -5.38
N GLN A 6 -2.34 -13.75 -6.16
CA GLN A 6 -1.64 -12.97 -7.17
C GLN A 6 -0.71 -11.95 -6.54
N VAL A 7 -1.15 -11.30 -5.46
CA VAL A 7 -0.30 -10.36 -4.73
C VAL A 7 0.91 -11.08 -4.13
N GLN A 8 0.67 -12.22 -3.51
CA GLN A 8 1.75 -13.00 -2.91
C GLN A 8 2.74 -13.48 -3.96
N ALA A 9 2.27 -13.89 -5.12
CA ALA A 9 3.14 -14.31 -6.22
C ALA A 9 4.01 -13.16 -6.69
N GLU A 10 3.44 -11.97 -6.82
CA GLU A 10 4.21 -10.78 -7.21
C GLU A 10 5.25 -10.44 -6.15
N TYR A 11 4.88 -10.51 -4.87
CA TYR A 11 5.82 -10.23 -3.79
C TYR A 11 6.97 -11.24 -3.78
N ARG A 12 6.71 -12.51 -4.08
CA ARG A 12 7.80 -13.49 -4.19
C ARG A 12 8.72 -13.17 -5.37
N ARG A 13 8.16 -12.68 -6.47
CA ARG A 13 8.96 -12.25 -7.60
C ARG A 13 9.88 -11.08 -7.22
N LEU A 14 9.33 -10.11 -6.50
CA LEU A 14 10.10 -8.95 -6.05
C LEU A 14 11.15 -9.35 -5.00
N ASP A 15 10.83 -10.30 -4.13
CA ASP A 15 11.80 -10.83 -3.17
C ASP A 15 13.04 -11.37 -3.89
N ARG A 16 12.82 -12.12 -4.96
CA ARG A 16 13.93 -12.67 -5.74
C ARG A 16 14.74 -11.57 -6.41
N LEU A 17 14.07 -10.53 -6.87
CA LEU A 17 14.75 -9.39 -7.48
C LEU A 17 15.64 -8.64 -6.49
N LEU A 18 15.18 -8.50 -5.25
CA LEU A 18 15.89 -7.74 -4.22
C LEU A 18 16.79 -8.59 -3.33
N GLY A 19 16.65 -9.91 -3.39
CA GLY A 19 17.43 -10.80 -2.54
C GLY A 19 16.97 -10.78 -1.08
N ILE A 20 15.67 -10.63 -0.85
CA ILE A 20 15.10 -10.61 0.50
C ILE A 20 13.95 -11.60 0.59
N ASP A 21 13.39 -11.73 1.77
CA ASP A 21 12.25 -12.62 2.01
C ASP A 21 11.18 -11.88 2.83
N THR A 22 10.09 -11.51 2.18
CA THR A 22 8.93 -10.91 2.85
C THR A 22 7.85 -11.96 3.12
N GLY A 23 8.18 -13.24 3.07
CA GLY A 23 7.19 -14.30 3.23
C GLY A 23 6.50 -14.31 4.59
N ARG A 24 7.12 -13.72 5.60
CA ARG A 24 6.52 -13.63 6.94
C ARG A 24 5.64 -12.41 7.13
N VAL A 25 5.65 -11.49 6.17
CA VAL A 25 4.78 -10.33 6.22
C VAL A 25 3.40 -10.74 5.76
N ALA A 26 2.42 -10.64 6.63
CA ALA A 26 1.05 -11.01 6.29
C ALA A 26 0.49 -10.02 5.27
N VAL A 27 -0.35 -10.50 4.36
CA VAL A 27 -1.01 -9.66 3.37
C VAL A 27 -2.50 -9.96 3.41
N SER A 28 -3.30 -8.91 3.43
CA SER A 28 -4.75 -9.06 3.45
C SER A 28 -5.42 -7.91 2.72
N PHE A 29 -6.67 -8.11 2.35
CA PHE A 29 -7.53 -7.04 1.87
C PHE A 29 -8.39 -6.54 3.01
N SER A 30 -8.58 -5.23 3.08
CA SER A 30 -9.37 -4.63 4.15
C SER A 30 -10.60 -3.94 3.59
N LYS A 31 -11.76 -4.37 4.03
CA LYS A 31 -13.02 -3.71 3.70
C LYS A 31 -13.28 -2.49 4.57
N ARG A 32 -12.52 -2.35 5.65
CA ARG A 32 -12.64 -1.19 6.55
C ARG A 32 -11.89 0.02 6.04
N MET A 33 -10.91 -0.19 5.18
CA MET A 33 -10.15 0.92 4.61
C MET A 33 -11.02 1.61 3.57
N THR A 34 -11.38 2.83 3.85
CA THR A 34 -12.30 3.59 2.99
C THR A 34 -11.65 4.82 2.38
N ARG A 35 -10.53 5.27 2.92
CA ARG A 35 -9.84 6.49 2.47
C ARG A 35 -8.41 6.23 2.06
N GLN A 36 -7.78 5.24 2.66
CA GLN A 36 -6.43 4.85 2.31
C GLN A 36 -6.48 3.74 1.28
N TYR A 37 -5.46 3.65 0.45
CA TYR A 37 -5.34 2.56 -0.51
C TYR A 37 -4.62 1.36 0.10
N GLY A 38 -3.65 1.61 0.99
CA GLY A 38 -2.91 0.54 1.61
C GLY A 38 -2.15 1.01 2.84
N VAL A 39 -1.64 0.05 3.60
CA VAL A 39 -0.84 0.33 4.78
C VAL A 39 0.12 -0.83 5.02
N CYS A 40 1.32 -0.51 5.49
CA CYS A 40 2.27 -1.49 5.98
C CYS A 40 2.51 -1.20 7.45
N THR A 41 2.25 -2.18 8.31
CA THR A 41 2.42 -2.03 9.74
C THR A 41 3.71 -2.68 10.20
N PHE A 42 4.27 -2.16 11.30
CA PHE A 42 5.57 -2.57 11.80
C PHE A 42 5.51 -2.84 13.30
N VAL A 43 6.37 -3.76 13.74
CA VAL A 43 6.63 -3.97 15.16
C VAL A 43 8.14 -3.93 15.34
N LYS A 44 8.61 -2.97 16.14
CA LYS A 44 10.05 -2.80 16.41
C LYS A 44 10.87 -2.74 15.13
N ASN A 45 10.43 -1.91 14.18
CA ASN A 45 11.10 -1.71 12.90
C ASN A 45 11.04 -2.91 11.95
N LYS A 46 10.27 -3.94 12.28
CA LYS A 46 10.10 -5.09 11.41
C LYS A 46 8.73 -5.05 10.76
N PRO A 47 8.63 -5.24 9.45
CA PRO A 47 7.33 -5.24 8.79
C PRO A 47 6.51 -6.44 9.26
N GLN A 48 5.26 -6.19 9.60
CA GLN A 48 4.38 -7.21 10.15
C GLN A 48 3.27 -7.58 9.19
N GLU A 49 2.60 -6.58 8.62
CA GLU A 49 1.44 -6.83 7.78
C GLU A 49 1.30 -5.73 6.72
N ILE A 50 0.85 -6.14 5.54
CA ILE A 50 0.42 -5.22 4.49
C ILE A 50 -1.06 -5.43 4.30
N ARG A 51 -1.83 -4.35 4.41
CA ARG A 51 -3.26 -4.36 4.10
C ARG A 51 -3.52 -3.49 2.91
N LEU A 52 -4.30 -4.00 1.97
CA LEU A 52 -4.68 -3.28 0.76
C LEU A 52 -6.19 -3.07 0.79
N ALA A 53 -6.63 -1.91 0.34
CA ALA A 53 -8.05 -1.61 0.35
C ALA A 53 -8.79 -2.54 -0.61
N ASP A 54 -9.83 -3.19 -0.11
CA ASP A 54 -10.60 -4.14 -0.90
C ASP A 54 -11.21 -3.47 -2.14
N PHE A 55 -11.61 -2.20 -2.04
CA PHE A 55 -12.24 -1.51 -3.16
C PHE A 55 -11.31 -1.32 -4.36
N LEU A 56 -9.98 -1.47 -4.18
CA LEU A 56 -9.04 -1.33 -5.30
C LEU A 56 -8.89 -2.59 -6.13
N ARG A 57 -9.44 -3.72 -5.69
CA ARG A 57 -9.18 -5.00 -6.36
C ARG A 57 -9.67 -5.06 -7.79
N GLN A 58 -10.56 -4.16 -8.19
CA GLN A 58 -11.07 -4.07 -9.55
C GLN A 58 -10.26 -3.14 -10.43
N GLU A 59 -9.28 -2.44 -9.86
CA GLU A 59 -8.39 -1.55 -10.60
C GLU A 59 -7.13 -2.31 -11.00
N ASP A 60 -6.48 -1.88 -12.06
CA ASP A 60 -5.25 -2.52 -12.49
C ASP A 60 -4.03 -1.73 -12.04
N GLN A 61 -3.80 -0.57 -12.67
CA GLN A 61 -2.57 0.18 -12.42
C GLN A 61 -2.49 0.66 -10.97
N VAL A 62 -3.55 1.28 -10.48
CA VAL A 62 -3.55 1.83 -9.12
C VAL A 62 -3.44 0.71 -8.08
N PHE A 63 -4.09 -0.42 -8.32
CA PHE A 63 -3.98 -1.56 -7.41
C PHE A 63 -2.52 -2.03 -7.29
N TRP A 64 -1.87 -2.27 -8.42
CA TRP A 64 -0.51 -2.80 -8.40
C TRP A 64 0.51 -1.76 -7.94
N ASP A 65 0.31 -0.49 -8.28
CA ASP A 65 1.18 0.56 -7.75
C ASP A 65 1.06 0.64 -6.23
N THR A 66 -0.15 0.51 -5.70
CA THR A 66 -0.37 0.50 -4.25
C THR A 66 0.25 -0.73 -3.60
N ALA A 67 0.03 -1.91 -4.19
CA ALA A 67 0.60 -3.14 -3.65
C ALA A 67 2.12 -3.07 -3.58
N ARG A 68 2.76 -2.52 -4.61
CA ARG A 68 4.21 -2.36 -4.64
C ARG A 68 4.69 -1.24 -3.73
N HIS A 69 3.90 -0.18 -3.56
CA HIS A 69 4.19 0.91 -2.64
C HIS A 69 4.35 0.38 -1.21
N GLU A 70 3.39 -0.42 -0.77
CA GLU A 70 3.46 -0.99 0.58
C GLU A 70 4.53 -2.07 0.68
N TYR A 71 4.73 -2.85 -0.37
CA TYR A 71 5.83 -3.79 -0.41
C TYR A 71 7.17 -3.07 -0.23
N ALA A 72 7.33 -1.91 -0.87
CA ALA A 72 8.58 -1.15 -0.78
C ALA A 72 8.87 -0.71 0.66
N HIS A 73 7.85 -0.36 1.44
CA HIS A 73 8.03 -0.06 2.86
C HIS A 73 8.55 -1.29 3.62
N ALA A 74 7.98 -2.45 3.36
CA ALA A 74 8.44 -3.68 4.00
C ALA A 74 9.86 -4.03 3.56
N ALA A 75 10.14 -3.91 2.26
CA ALA A 75 11.42 -4.26 1.70
C ALA A 75 12.55 -3.38 2.23
N VAL A 76 12.33 -2.06 2.27
CA VAL A 76 13.40 -1.16 2.74
C VAL A 76 13.67 -1.39 4.22
N ALA A 77 12.67 -1.75 5.01
CA ALA A 77 12.87 -2.07 6.41
C ALA A 77 13.73 -3.33 6.58
N LEU A 78 13.50 -4.34 5.74
CA LEU A 78 14.31 -5.56 5.78
C LEU A 78 15.75 -5.31 5.30
N LEU A 79 15.90 -4.44 4.31
CA LEU A 79 17.24 -4.14 3.77
C LEU A 79 18.08 -3.28 4.70
N THR A 80 17.45 -2.38 5.46
CA THR A 80 18.16 -1.41 6.29
C THR A 80 18.05 -1.68 7.79
N GLY A 81 17.14 -2.53 8.20
CA GLY A 81 16.92 -2.83 9.61
C GLY A 81 16.02 -1.86 10.35
N LYS A 82 15.42 -0.90 9.67
CA LYS A 82 14.48 0.05 10.28
C LYS A 82 13.45 0.51 9.28
N ARG A 83 12.30 0.95 9.80
CA ARG A 83 11.25 1.44 8.92
C ARG A 83 11.62 2.81 8.36
N HIS A 84 11.12 3.06 7.16
CA HIS A 84 11.33 4.31 6.45
C HIS A 84 10.00 4.90 6.03
N GLY A 85 9.93 6.24 5.98
CA GLY A 85 8.83 6.92 5.33
C GLY A 85 9.05 6.96 3.82
N HIS A 86 8.67 8.06 3.20
CA HIS A 86 8.82 8.22 1.75
C HIS A 86 10.14 8.94 1.44
N ASP A 87 11.22 8.45 2.02
CA ASP A 87 12.55 9.04 1.87
C ASP A 87 13.30 8.42 0.69
N GLU A 88 14.57 8.79 0.53
CA GLU A 88 15.36 8.31 -0.60
C GLU A 88 15.58 6.80 -0.57
N ALA A 89 15.72 6.20 0.62
CA ALA A 89 15.89 4.77 0.71
C ALA A 89 14.66 4.03 0.19
N TRP A 90 13.47 4.49 0.57
CA TRP A 90 12.22 3.92 0.06
C TRP A 90 12.07 4.17 -1.43
N LYS A 91 12.38 5.39 -1.89
CA LYS A 91 12.28 5.72 -3.32
C LYS A 91 13.20 4.88 -4.16
N ALA A 92 14.40 4.58 -3.65
CA ALA A 92 15.34 3.72 -4.36
C ALA A 92 14.77 2.32 -4.57
N VAL A 93 14.11 1.77 -3.55
CA VAL A 93 13.44 0.48 -3.68
C VAL A 93 12.31 0.56 -4.71
N CYS A 94 11.49 1.61 -4.65
CA CYS A 94 10.42 1.79 -5.62
C CYS A 94 10.94 1.78 -7.05
N ARG A 95 12.01 2.50 -7.32
CA ARG A 95 12.59 2.54 -8.66
C ARG A 95 13.07 1.16 -9.11
N LYS A 96 13.65 0.42 -8.18
CA LYS A 96 14.20 -0.89 -8.47
C LYS A 96 13.12 -1.91 -8.83
N ILE A 97 11.96 -1.81 -8.21
CA ILE A 97 10.88 -2.75 -8.47
C ILE A 97 9.85 -2.23 -9.49
N GLY A 98 10.07 -1.05 -10.05
CA GLY A 98 9.19 -0.51 -11.08
C GLY A 98 7.91 0.11 -10.54
N CYS A 99 7.97 0.64 -9.33
CA CYS A 99 6.84 1.31 -8.68
C CYS A 99 7.09 2.82 -8.72
N PRO A 100 6.07 3.64 -8.97
CA PRO A 100 6.26 5.09 -8.90
C PRO A 100 6.76 5.50 -7.52
N PRO A 101 7.86 6.27 -7.45
CA PRO A 101 8.42 6.70 -6.17
C PRO A 101 7.70 7.93 -5.64
N GLU A 102 6.39 7.85 -5.55
CA GLU A 102 5.53 8.96 -5.19
C GLU A 102 4.79 8.67 -3.90
N ARG A 103 4.73 9.68 -3.05
CA ARG A 103 4.07 9.56 -1.76
C ARG A 103 2.57 9.40 -1.86
N LEU A 104 1.94 10.06 -2.85
CA LEU A 104 0.49 10.07 -3.00
C LEU A 104 0.08 9.25 -4.21
N ALA A 105 -0.99 8.48 -4.05
CA ALA A 105 -1.57 7.72 -5.15
C ALA A 105 -2.53 8.60 -5.94
N PRO A 106 -2.65 8.37 -7.25
CA PRO A 106 -3.65 9.09 -8.04
C PRO A 106 -5.05 8.63 -7.71
N ASN A 107 -6.03 9.47 -8.01
CA ASN A 107 -7.42 9.06 -7.91
C ASN A 107 -7.71 7.97 -8.95
N CYS A 108 -8.67 7.12 -8.63
CA CYS A 108 -9.17 6.12 -9.56
C CYS A 108 -10.68 6.03 -9.41
N ASN A 109 -11.33 5.39 -10.37
CA ASN A 109 -12.79 5.30 -10.35
C ASN A 109 -13.31 4.61 -9.09
N ALA A 110 -12.67 3.54 -8.67
CA ALA A 110 -13.10 2.82 -7.47
C ALA A 110 -12.99 3.68 -6.23
N ALA A 111 -11.93 4.49 -6.11
CA ALA A 111 -11.76 5.38 -4.96
C ALA A 111 -12.78 6.51 -4.99
N VAL A 112 -13.05 7.08 -6.15
CA VAL A 112 -14.04 8.14 -6.29
C VAL A 112 -15.41 7.63 -5.88
N GLU A 113 -15.81 6.47 -6.37
CA GLU A 113 -17.10 5.89 -6.02
C GLU A 113 -17.18 5.55 -4.54
N ASN A 114 -16.11 5.05 -3.97
CA ASN A 114 -16.06 4.71 -2.56
C ASN A 114 -16.24 5.96 -1.70
N ARG A 115 -15.57 7.06 -2.05
CA ARG A 115 -15.73 8.32 -1.33
C ARG A 115 -17.13 8.86 -1.43
N LYS A 116 -17.75 8.81 -2.61
CA LYS A 116 -19.13 9.27 -2.79
C LYS A 116 -20.09 8.51 -1.90
N ARG A 117 -19.89 7.20 -1.79
CA ARG A 117 -20.74 6.37 -0.95
C ARG A 117 -20.60 6.76 0.52
N ILE A 118 -19.36 7.00 0.97
CA ILE A 118 -19.10 7.39 2.35
C ILE A 118 -19.69 8.75 2.65
N GLU A 119 -19.52 9.71 1.77
CA GLU A 119 -20.05 11.05 1.95
C GLU A 119 -21.57 11.06 1.99
N ALA A 120 -22.20 10.24 1.14
CA ALA A 120 -23.66 10.13 1.13
C ALA A 120 -24.19 9.60 2.46
N VAL A 121 -23.45 8.69 3.10
CA VAL A 121 -23.87 8.11 4.37
C VAL A 121 -23.59 9.05 5.54
N ARG A 122 -22.43 9.70 5.55
CA ARG A 122 -22.00 10.49 6.70
C ARG A 122 -22.19 11.98 6.56
N GLY A 123 -22.36 12.45 5.35
CA GLY A 123 -22.42 13.88 5.10
C GLY A 123 -21.10 14.58 5.34
N VAL A 124 -20.01 13.86 5.29
CA VAL A 124 -18.68 14.40 5.56
C VAL A 124 -17.75 14.03 4.45
N TYR A 125 -16.73 14.88 4.25
CA TYR A 125 -15.71 14.49 3.35
C TYR A 125 -14.36 14.67 3.96
N VAL A 126 -13.42 13.88 3.57
CA VAL A 126 -12.04 14.04 3.98
C VAL A 126 -11.15 13.59 2.85
N VAL A 127 -10.10 14.33 2.63
CA VAL A 127 -9.14 13.98 1.62
C VAL A 127 -7.77 13.96 2.22
N THR A 128 -6.98 13.00 1.83
CA THR A 128 -5.64 12.91 2.34
C THR A 128 -4.86 11.92 1.53
N CYS A 129 -3.75 11.44 2.00
CA CYS A 129 -2.96 10.50 1.27
C CYS A 129 -3.75 9.24 1.01
N LEU A 130 -3.80 8.81 -0.24
CA LEU A 130 -4.52 7.63 -0.65
C LEU A 130 -3.60 6.44 -0.86
N GLY A 131 -2.29 6.61 -0.78
CA GLY A 131 -1.36 5.55 -1.08
C GLY A 131 -0.71 4.90 0.11
N CYS A 132 -0.76 5.53 1.29
CA CYS A 132 0.00 5.06 2.42
C CYS A 132 -0.71 5.35 3.72
N GLY A 133 -0.69 4.40 4.64
CA GLY A 133 -1.37 4.52 5.91
C GLY A 133 -0.82 5.58 6.82
N THR A 134 0.39 6.05 6.60
CA THR A 134 0.97 7.07 7.45
C THR A 134 0.23 8.40 7.37
N GLN A 135 -0.62 8.58 6.38
CA GLN A 135 -1.37 9.80 6.19
C GLN A 135 -2.77 9.74 6.78
N SER A 136 -3.18 8.61 7.28
CA SER A 136 -4.57 8.42 7.68
C SER A 136 -5.02 9.30 8.83
N ARG A 137 -4.09 9.77 9.65
CA ARG A 137 -4.45 10.59 10.80
C ARG A 137 -5.06 11.94 10.42
N TYR A 138 -5.00 12.33 9.18
CA TYR A 138 -5.66 13.55 8.73
C TYR A 138 -7.14 13.35 8.48
N LEU A 139 -7.60 12.16 8.55
CA LEU A 139 -9.01 11.88 8.31
C LEU A 139 -9.82 12.30 9.52
N ARG A 140 -10.92 12.95 9.27
CA ARG A 140 -11.83 13.42 10.31
C ARG A 140 -13.24 13.05 9.95
#